data_822629280eb01499bcb54fa13ae9198c
#
_entry.id   822629280eb01499bcb54fa13ae9198c
#
_cell.length_a   1.000
_cell.length_b   1.000
_cell.length_c   1.000
_cell.angle_alpha   90.00
_cell.angle_beta   90.00
_cell.angle_gamma   90.00
#
_symmetry.space_group_name_H-M   'P 1'
#
loop_
_entity.id
_entity.type
_entity.pdbx_description
1 polymer ?
#
loop_
_entity_poly.entity_id
_entity_poly.type
_entity_poly.pdbx_seq_one_letter_code
_entity_poly.pdbx_strand_id
1 'polypeptide(L)'
;MLEKQKQQKRTGSMQTRKRGVSALYVIGAALLSCAHITGVGAPFGVAFAAAACRAGYGFGAVLGTFAGYLLSMQGAEGVPYAGAALMTLAAATIFFGTRLLSARWFFPVMAAVSVAATGAVFAFADGVEWHKALLFACRVVLAGGTAYFYEAALDTTRGRPQVVRFGGMLILTATLLMAAYPFTVADLVCPARIAGIFVVMAIGYMGGFSYGAASGVGIGVAMDAAGGVGLYYAGVYAVAGMAAGFFSRGGRVVFAAAFVLTHAAVHLLGGQAAYLSGIYECFVASVCFVLLPESVWEEWKDRLLPMDPKPTDYAARVSRLANHYASVASDAFSEMYQAMANSGKARKEENDLGAVFDRTADRVCRRCSARENCWERDKLATLRTLDSISGPLLRTGHISSRGILRRNACDFLILCLRSMRAWTRCFSADRRRRKMRREES
;
A
#
# COMPACT_ATOMS: atom_id res chain seq x y z
N MET A 1 -23.28 48.08 -34.84
CA MET A 1 -24.23 47.62 -33.79
C MET A 1 -24.08 46.12 -33.50
N LEU A 2 -23.98 45.24 -34.47
CA LEU A 2 -23.87 43.79 -34.30
C LEU A 2 -22.60 43.32 -33.60
N GLU A 3 -21.45 43.97 -33.74
CA GLU A 3 -20.21 43.58 -33.04
C GLU A 3 -20.25 43.89 -31.56
N LYS A 4 -20.83 45.05 -31.16
CA LYS A 4 -21.04 45.37 -29.74
C LYS A 4 -21.96 44.35 -29.06
N GLN A 5 -23.03 43.91 -29.75
CA GLN A 5 -23.90 42.88 -29.20
C GLN A 5 -23.22 41.48 -29.09
N LYS A 6 -22.38 41.10 -30.06
CA LYS A 6 -21.58 39.88 -29.97
C LYS A 6 -20.56 39.94 -28.83
N GLN A 7 -19.92 41.08 -28.62
CA GLN A 7 -18.94 41.29 -27.56
C GLN A 7 -19.60 41.28 -26.18
N GLN A 8 -20.77 41.90 -26.06
CA GLN A 8 -21.58 41.92 -24.82
C GLN A 8 -22.13 40.53 -24.48
N LYS A 9 -22.55 39.74 -25.48
CA LYS A 9 -22.93 38.31 -25.28
C LYS A 9 -21.74 37.42 -24.88
N ARG A 10 -20.54 37.65 -25.43
CA ARG A 10 -19.31 36.93 -25.03
C ARG A 10 -18.86 37.26 -23.62
N THR A 11 -18.88 38.56 -23.22
CA THR A 11 -18.54 38.95 -21.86
C THR A 11 -19.57 38.46 -20.85
N GLY A 12 -20.87 38.49 -21.16
CA GLY A 12 -21.93 37.95 -20.31
C GLY A 12 -21.79 36.45 -20.11
N SER A 13 -21.52 35.71 -21.19
CA SER A 13 -21.28 34.24 -21.13
C SER A 13 -20.01 33.86 -20.31
N MET A 14 -18.94 34.65 -20.44
CA MET A 14 -17.71 34.45 -19.64
C MET A 14 -17.93 34.71 -18.16
N GLN A 15 -18.72 35.74 -17.85
CA GLN A 15 -19.02 36.14 -16.46
C GLN A 15 -19.94 35.12 -15.76
N THR A 16 -20.92 34.57 -16.49
CA THR A 16 -21.81 33.50 -15.99
C THR A 16 -21.03 32.23 -15.75
N ARG A 17 -20.09 31.86 -16.65
CA ARG A 17 -19.21 30.71 -16.48
C ARG A 17 -18.28 30.84 -15.27
N LYS A 18 -17.71 32.03 -15.03
CA LYS A 18 -16.87 32.29 -13.84
C LYS A 18 -17.67 32.17 -12.54
N ARG A 19 -18.92 32.71 -12.52
CA ARG A 19 -19.81 32.56 -11.37
C ARG A 19 -20.20 31.14 -11.09
N GLY A 20 -20.50 30.32 -12.12
CA GLY A 20 -20.80 28.91 -11.97
C GLY A 20 -19.62 28.08 -11.42
N VAL A 21 -18.41 28.37 -11.89
CA VAL A 21 -17.20 27.75 -11.36
C VAL A 21 -16.95 28.11 -9.91
N SER A 22 -17.13 29.43 -9.54
CA SER A 22 -16.98 29.86 -8.16
C SER A 22 -17.99 29.17 -7.23
N ALA A 23 -19.23 28.99 -7.65
CA ALA A 23 -20.25 28.30 -6.88
C ALA A 23 -19.87 26.81 -6.64
N LEU A 24 -19.28 26.15 -7.65
CA LEU A 24 -18.78 24.78 -7.52
C LEU A 24 -17.69 24.66 -6.44
N TYR A 25 -16.78 25.64 -6.36
CA TYR A 25 -15.76 25.66 -5.30
C TYR A 25 -16.36 25.90 -3.91
N VAL A 26 -17.38 26.75 -3.79
CA VAL A 26 -18.10 26.95 -2.52
C VAL A 26 -18.79 25.67 -2.07
N ILE A 27 -19.56 25.04 -2.96
CA ILE A 27 -20.30 23.81 -2.65
C ILE A 27 -19.32 22.64 -2.37
N GLY A 28 -18.29 22.49 -3.20
CA GLY A 28 -17.28 21.46 -2.99
C GLY A 28 -16.55 21.61 -1.66
N ALA A 29 -16.19 22.83 -1.28
CA ALA A 29 -15.56 23.13 0.00
C ALA A 29 -16.48 22.83 1.18
N ALA A 30 -17.77 23.21 1.08
CA ALA A 30 -18.75 22.91 2.11
C ALA A 30 -18.95 21.39 2.29
N LEU A 31 -19.10 20.65 1.19
CA LEU A 31 -19.23 19.18 1.23
C LEU A 31 -18.00 18.53 1.83
N LEU A 32 -16.79 18.91 1.38
CA LEU A 32 -15.55 18.32 1.89
C LEU A 32 -15.28 18.66 3.36
N SER A 33 -15.84 19.73 3.87
CA SER A 33 -15.78 20.04 5.30
C SER A 33 -16.65 19.10 6.15
N CYS A 34 -17.68 18.47 5.55
CA CYS A 34 -18.47 17.44 6.21
C CYS A 34 -17.77 16.08 6.24
N ALA A 35 -16.71 15.85 5.43
CA ALA A 35 -15.95 14.62 5.45
C ALA A 35 -15.12 14.53 6.73
N HIS A 36 -15.36 13.51 7.54
CA HIS A 36 -14.62 13.28 8.78
C HIS A 36 -14.17 11.83 8.91
N ILE A 37 -13.00 11.66 9.52
CA ILE A 37 -12.48 10.34 9.91
C ILE A 37 -12.73 10.19 11.40
N THR A 38 -13.37 9.11 11.79
CA THR A 38 -13.65 8.81 13.20
C THR A 38 -12.36 8.85 14.04
N GLY A 39 -12.34 9.69 15.07
CA GLY A 39 -11.18 9.88 15.94
C GLY A 39 -10.07 10.81 15.42
N VAL A 40 -9.96 11.02 14.12
CA VAL A 40 -8.92 11.90 13.55
C VAL A 40 -9.43 13.31 13.31
N GLY A 41 -10.66 13.47 12.80
CA GLY A 41 -11.27 14.77 12.50
C GLY A 41 -11.47 15.02 11.00
N ALA A 42 -11.66 16.28 10.60
CA ALA A 42 -12.10 16.66 9.26
C ALA A 42 -11.15 17.69 8.59
N PRO A 43 -9.91 17.36 8.26
CA PRO A 43 -8.95 18.30 7.67
C PRO A 43 -9.23 18.62 6.18
N PHE A 44 -10.17 17.91 5.55
CA PHE A 44 -10.37 17.92 4.10
C PHE A 44 -10.90 19.25 3.55
N GLY A 45 -11.76 19.95 4.30
CA GLY A 45 -12.23 21.27 3.92
C GLY A 45 -11.08 22.29 3.83
N VAL A 46 -10.18 22.29 4.81
CA VAL A 46 -8.99 23.17 4.81
C VAL A 46 -8.07 22.84 3.63
N ALA A 47 -7.85 21.56 3.39
CA ALA A 47 -7.04 21.08 2.27
C ALA A 47 -7.61 21.54 0.92
N PHE A 48 -8.93 21.49 0.76
CA PHE A 48 -9.58 21.93 -0.46
C PHE A 48 -9.56 23.47 -0.60
N ALA A 49 -9.72 24.21 0.49
CA ALA A 49 -9.58 25.65 0.50
C ALA A 49 -8.18 26.10 0.05
N ALA A 50 -7.14 25.41 0.53
CA ALA A 50 -5.76 25.65 0.11
C ALA A 50 -5.57 25.39 -1.40
N ALA A 51 -6.08 24.28 -1.92
CA ALA A 51 -6.03 23.96 -3.35
C ALA A 51 -6.83 24.96 -4.20
N ALA A 52 -7.97 25.43 -3.70
CA ALA A 52 -8.80 26.47 -4.34
C ALA A 52 -8.11 27.84 -4.36
N CYS A 53 -7.31 28.19 -3.34
CA CYS A 53 -6.49 29.42 -3.34
C CYS A 53 -5.53 29.43 -4.53
N ARG A 54 -4.90 28.29 -4.84
CA ARG A 54 -4.05 28.17 -6.03
C ARG A 54 -4.82 28.35 -7.34
N ALA A 55 -6.04 27.86 -7.40
CA ALA A 55 -6.92 28.00 -8.57
C ALA A 55 -7.53 29.41 -8.70
N GLY A 56 -7.29 30.32 -7.75
CA GLY A 56 -7.83 31.68 -7.74
C GLY A 56 -9.26 31.79 -7.21
N TYR A 57 -9.80 30.76 -6.59
CA TYR A 57 -11.16 30.69 -6.03
C TYR A 57 -11.16 30.58 -4.48
N GLY A 58 -10.04 30.95 -3.84
CA GLY A 58 -9.82 30.76 -2.40
C GLY A 58 -10.88 31.38 -1.51
N PHE A 59 -11.31 32.64 -1.78
CA PHE A 59 -12.32 33.33 -0.98
C PHE A 59 -13.65 32.58 -0.94
N GLY A 60 -14.14 32.10 -2.09
CA GLY A 60 -15.38 31.32 -2.16
C GLY A 60 -15.23 29.95 -1.46
N ALA A 61 -14.09 29.29 -1.65
CA ALA A 61 -13.83 28.01 -1.00
C ALA A 61 -13.77 28.15 0.54
N VAL A 62 -13.13 29.20 1.06
CA VAL A 62 -13.06 29.41 2.52
C VAL A 62 -14.44 29.69 3.09
N LEU A 63 -15.30 30.49 2.41
CA LEU A 63 -16.69 30.68 2.81
C LEU A 63 -17.47 29.36 2.85
N GLY A 64 -17.29 28.52 1.81
CA GLY A 64 -17.88 27.17 1.76
C GLY A 64 -17.37 26.28 2.89
N THR A 65 -16.07 26.28 3.15
CA THR A 65 -15.45 25.54 4.25
C THR A 65 -16.01 25.94 5.61
N PHE A 66 -16.15 27.24 5.83
CA PHE A 66 -16.73 27.78 7.06
C PHE A 66 -18.17 27.33 7.25
N ALA A 67 -19.01 27.47 6.22
CA ALA A 67 -20.39 27.01 6.24
C ALA A 67 -20.48 25.48 6.47
N GLY A 68 -19.62 24.68 5.84
CA GLY A 68 -19.58 23.24 5.98
C GLY A 68 -19.25 22.80 7.41
N TYR A 69 -18.23 23.37 8.04
CA TYR A 69 -17.90 23.06 9.43
C TYR A 69 -18.97 23.52 10.42
N LEU A 70 -19.61 24.65 10.17
CA LEU A 70 -20.71 25.13 11.00
C LEU A 70 -21.92 24.18 10.95
N LEU A 71 -22.16 23.57 9.77
CA LEU A 71 -23.29 22.65 9.59
C LEU A 71 -22.98 21.21 10.07
N SER A 72 -21.73 20.76 9.93
CA SER A 72 -21.37 19.35 10.20
C SER A 72 -20.85 19.10 11.61
N MET A 73 -20.28 20.11 12.26
CA MET A 73 -19.66 19.98 13.59
C MET A 73 -20.44 20.77 14.63
N GLN A 74 -20.74 20.15 15.76
CA GLN A 74 -21.42 20.82 16.86
C GLN A 74 -20.43 21.56 17.75
N GLY A 75 -20.74 22.79 18.10
CA GLY A 75 -19.97 23.59 19.07
C GLY A 75 -18.58 24.02 18.59
N ALA A 76 -17.60 23.88 19.47
CA ALA A 76 -16.24 24.39 19.25
C ALA A 76 -15.34 23.53 18.36
N GLU A 77 -15.74 22.33 18.03
CA GLU A 77 -14.89 21.36 17.29
C GLU A 77 -14.55 21.81 15.86
N GLY A 78 -15.42 22.57 15.21
CA GLY A 78 -15.19 23.13 13.87
C GLY A 78 -14.30 24.36 13.84
N VAL A 79 -14.14 25.04 14.98
CA VAL A 79 -13.43 26.34 15.07
C VAL A 79 -11.96 26.25 14.64
N PRO A 80 -11.18 25.25 15.08
CA PRO A 80 -9.77 25.14 14.65
C PRO A 80 -9.64 24.97 13.14
N TYR A 81 -10.54 24.24 12.49
CA TYR A 81 -10.50 24.05 11.04
C TYR A 81 -10.95 25.30 10.28
N ALA A 82 -11.98 25.99 10.76
CA ALA A 82 -12.39 27.29 10.19
C ALA A 82 -11.26 28.31 10.30
N GLY A 83 -10.59 28.37 11.46
CA GLY A 83 -9.41 29.21 11.67
C GLY A 83 -8.25 28.84 10.74
N ALA A 84 -7.99 27.54 10.54
CA ALA A 84 -6.97 27.06 9.61
C ALA A 84 -7.29 27.48 8.16
N ALA A 85 -8.55 27.40 7.73
CA ALA A 85 -8.95 27.86 6.40
C ALA A 85 -8.75 29.38 6.21
N LEU A 86 -9.04 30.18 7.21
CA LEU A 86 -8.74 31.62 7.20
C LEU A 86 -7.24 31.88 7.14
N MET A 87 -6.42 31.16 7.90
CA MET A 87 -4.96 31.26 7.84
C MET A 87 -4.40 30.94 6.45
N THR A 88 -4.93 29.90 5.78
CA THR A 88 -4.50 29.58 4.40
C THR A 88 -4.86 30.69 3.42
N LEU A 89 -6.02 31.33 3.57
CA LEU A 89 -6.42 32.47 2.76
C LEU A 89 -5.54 33.67 3.05
N ALA A 90 -5.29 33.98 4.32
CA ALA A 90 -4.42 35.10 4.71
C ALA A 90 -3.00 34.89 4.14
N ALA A 91 -2.45 33.69 4.24
CA ALA A 91 -1.16 33.37 3.62
C ALA A 91 -1.19 33.60 2.10
N ALA A 92 -2.25 33.12 1.41
CA ALA A 92 -2.39 33.34 -0.03
C ALA A 92 -2.45 34.84 -0.41
N THR A 93 -3.04 35.68 0.43
CA THR A 93 -3.12 37.17 0.20
C THR A 93 -1.80 37.86 0.54
N ILE A 94 -1.13 37.48 1.64
CA ILE A 94 0.14 38.09 2.07
C ILE A 94 1.25 37.78 1.06
N PHE A 95 1.32 36.53 0.59
CA PHE A 95 2.35 36.12 -0.38
C PHE A 95 1.94 36.35 -1.84
N PHE A 96 0.84 37.06 -2.06
CA PHE A 96 0.39 37.39 -3.42
C PHE A 96 1.47 38.17 -4.21
N GLY A 97 1.75 37.65 -5.44
CA GLY A 97 2.79 38.22 -6.29
C GLY A 97 4.20 37.73 -6.02
N THR A 98 4.44 36.90 -4.99
CA THR A 98 5.75 36.31 -4.73
C THR A 98 5.96 35.02 -5.53
N ARG A 99 7.24 34.67 -5.79
CA ARG A 99 7.60 33.40 -6.44
C ARG A 99 7.19 32.17 -5.61
N LEU A 100 7.02 32.32 -4.31
CA LEU A 100 6.60 31.25 -3.40
C LEU A 100 5.21 30.71 -3.76
N LEU A 101 4.28 31.59 -4.15
CA LEU A 101 2.91 31.21 -4.52
C LEU A 101 2.87 30.29 -5.76
N SER A 102 3.87 30.37 -6.62
CA SER A 102 3.99 29.50 -7.80
C SER A 102 4.57 28.12 -7.48
N ALA A 103 5.18 27.95 -6.31
CA ALA A 103 5.76 26.68 -5.89
C ALA A 103 4.67 25.65 -5.58
N ARG A 104 4.84 24.43 -6.07
CA ARG A 104 3.85 23.34 -5.92
C ARG A 104 3.68 22.84 -4.48
N TRP A 105 4.65 23.06 -3.64
CA TRP A 105 4.66 22.65 -2.24
C TRP A 105 4.04 23.69 -1.30
N PHE A 106 3.88 24.94 -1.76
CA PHE A 106 3.47 26.06 -0.89
C PHE A 106 2.10 25.81 -0.23
N PHE A 107 1.05 25.61 -1.01
CA PHE A 107 -0.30 25.43 -0.47
C PHE A 107 -0.48 24.15 0.36
N PRO A 108 0.08 22.97 -0.05
CA PRO A 108 0.10 21.79 0.81
C PRO A 108 0.75 22.01 2.17
N VAL A 109 1.91 22.67 2.19
CA VAL A 109 2.60 23.00 3.44
C VAL A 109 1.81 24.02 4.25
N MET A 110 1.23 25.04 3.61
CA MET A 110 0.40 26.02 4.30
C MET A 110 -0.85 25.41 4.92
N ALA A 111 -1.50 24.44 4.26
CA ALA A 111 -2.61 23.69 4.83
C ALA A 111 -2.18 22.92 6.09
N ALA A 112 -1.06 22.21 6.01
CA ALA A 112 -0.51 21.48 7.15
C ALA A 112 -0.14 22.41 8.32
N VAL A 113 0.57 23.51 8.05
CA VAL A 113 1.00 24.49 9.06
C VAL A 113 -0.22 25.18 9.69
N SER A 114 -1.23 25.55 8.89
CA SER A 114 -2.44 26.19 9.41
C SER A 114 -3.21 25.26 10.34
N VAL A 115 -3.40 23.99 9.97
CA VAL A 115 -4.03 22.97 10.83
C VAL A 115 -3.19 22.69 12.07
N ALA A 116 -1.86 22.67 11.94
CA ALA A 116 -0.96 22.49 13.07
C ALA A 116 -1.05 23.66 14.05
N ALA A 117 -1.00 24.90 13.56
CA ALA A 117 -1.02 26.08 14.39
C ALA A 117 -2.35 26.25 15.13
N THR A 118 -3.48 26.15 14.43
CA THR A 118 -4.79 26.28 15.07
C THR A 118 -5.11 25.10 15.98
N GLY A 119 -4.80 23.88 15.55
CA GLY A 119 -5.05 22.67 16.33
C GLY A 119 -4.16 22.57 17.58
N ALA A 120 -2.92 23.07 17.54
CA ALA A 120 -2.03 23.10 18.69
C ALA A 120 -2.60 23.95 19.84
N VAL A 121 -3.20 25.10 19.54
CA VAL A 121 -3.83 25.97 20.54
C VAL A 121 -4.89 25.21 21.35
N PHE A 122 -5.72 24.42 20.67
CA PHE A 122 -6.77 23.62 21.32
C PHE A 122 -6.20 22.36 22.00
N ALA A 123 -5.19 21.72 21.41
CA ALA A 123 -4.55 20.56 21.99
C ALA A 123 -3.84 20.87 23.32
N PHE A 124 -3.24 22.04 23.45
CA PHE A 124 -2.64 22.50 24.72
C PHE A 124 -3.71 22.82 25.79
N ALA A 125 -4.89 23.28 25.39
CA ALA A 125 -5.99 23.56 26.33
C ALA A 125 -6.60 22.28 26.91
N ASP A 126 -6.66 21.18 26.11
CA ASP A 126 -7.28 19.91 26.51
C ASP A 126 -6.33 18.91 27.22
N GLY A 127 -5.06 19.30 27.41
CA GLY A 127 -4.03 18.43 27.98
C GLY A 127 -3.42 17.46 26.95
N VAL A 128 -2.08 17.34 27.03
CA VAL A 128 -1.31 16.53 26.05
C VAL A 128 -1.27 15.08 26.51
N GLU A 129 -2.04 14.23 25.87
CA GLU A 129 -1.93 12.78 25.94
C GLU A 129 -1.28 12.23 24.66
N TRP A 130 -0.42 11.23 24.82
CA TRP A 130 0.38 10.71 23.71
C TRP A 130 -0.48 10.23 22.51
N HIS A 131 -1.60 9.57 22.74
CA HIS A 131 -2.48 9.11 21.66
C HIS A 131 -3.17 10.28 20.94
N LYS A 132 -3.57 11.33 21.65
CA LYS A 132 -4.11 12.56 21.08
C LYS A 132 -3.06 13.28 20.22
N ALA A 133 -1.80 13.29 20.66
CA ALA A 133 -0.70 13.87 19.88
C ALA A 133 -0.46 13.12 18.57
N LEU A 134 -0.54 11.78 18.58
CA LEU A 134 -0.42 10.98 17.36
C LEU A 134 -1.56 11.26 16.37
N LEU A 135 -2.80 11.28 16.85
CA LEU A 135 -3.97 11.60 16.01
C LEU A 135 -3.90 13.03 15.45
N PHE A 136 -3.39 13.97 16.25
CA PHE A 136 -3.12 15.33 15.80
C PHE A 136 -2.06 15.37 14.68
N ALA A 137 -0.96 14.65 14.84
CA ALA A 137 0.06 14.54 13.79
C ALA A 137 -0.51 13.93 12.49
N CYS A 138 -1.33 12.87 12.59
CA CYS A 138 -2.04 12.30 11.45
C CYS A 138 -2.95 13.35 10.76
N ARG A 139 -3.66 14.17 11.53
CA ARG A 139 -4.52 15.25 11.02
C ARG A 139 -3.74 16.27 10.21
N VAL A 140 -2.58 16.69 10.71
CA VAL A 140 -1.69 17.65 10.02
C VAL A 140 -1.16 17.05 8.71
N VAL A 141 -0.71 15.80 8.74
CA VAL A 141 -0.21 15.09 7.54
C VAL A 141 -1.32 14.90 6.51
N LEU A 142 -2.53 14.54 6.95
CA LEU A 142 -3.70 14.43 6.06
C LEU A 142 -4.05 15.76 5.41
N ALA A 143 -4.04 16.88 6.15
CA ALA A 143 -4.32 18.20 5.60
C ALA A 143 -3.34 18.55 4.47
N GLY A 144 -2.05 18.39 4.69
CA GLY A 144 -1.02 18.68 3.68
C GLY A 144 -1.06 17.71 2.49
N GLY A 145 -1.17 16.42 2.78
CA GLY A 145 -1.22 15.37 1.75
C GLY A 145 -2.43 15.50 0.83
N THR A 146 -3.62 15.66 1.41
CA THR A 146 -4.85 15.83 0.62
C THR A 146 -4.86 17.13 -0.15
N ALA A 147 -4.31 18.24 0.40
CA ALA A 147 -4.17 19.51 -0.32
C ALA A 147 -3.30 19.35 -1.59
N TYR A 148 -2.21 18.58 -1.52
CA TYR A 148 -1.36 18.28 -2.67
C TYR A 148 -2.13 17.52 -3.77
N PHE A 149 -2.91 16.52 -3.38
CA PHE A 149 -3.69 15.72 -4.32
C PHE A 149 -4.89 16.49 -4.90
N TYR A 150 -5.57 17.32 -4.10
CA TYR A 150 -6.65 18.18 -4.59
C TYR A 150 -6.13 19.22 -5.58
N GLU A 151 -4.97 19.79 -5.30
CA GLU A 151 -4.30 20.67 -6.24
C GLU A 151 -3.99 19.97 -7.57
N ALA A 152 -3.55 18.69 -7.49
CA ALA A 152 -3.29 17.90 -8.69
C ALA A 152 -4.57 17.54 -9.47
N ALA A 153 -5.69 17.33 -8.77
CA ALA A 153 -6.99 17.07 -9.38
C ALA A 153 -7.57 18.32 -10.08
N LEU A 154 -7.40 19.49 -9.48
CA LEU A 154 -7.92 20.76 -9.98
C LEU A 154 -7.01 21.40 -11.02
N ASP A 155 -5.75 21.00 -11.12
CA ASP A 155 -4.79 21.54 -12.07
C ASP A 155 -5.10 21.08 -13.49
N THR A 156 -5.59 22.02 -14.31
CA THR A 156 -5.88 21.77 -15.73
C THR A 156 -4.66 21.93 -16.62
N THR A 157 -3.51 22.36 -16.07
CA THR A 157 -2.28 22.52 -16.84
C THR A 157 -1.63 21.16 -17.08
N ARG A 158 -1.06 20.95 -18.28
CA ARG A 158 -0.43 19.67 -18.68
C ARG A 158 0.91 19.37 -17.98
N GLY A 159 1.22 20.07 -16.89
CA GLY A 159 2.53 20.01 -16.24
C GLY A 159 2.70 18.95 -15.17
N ARG A 160 1.65 18.19 -14.79
CA ARG A 160 1.74 17.12 -13.79
C ARG A 160 1.71 15.74 -14.44
N PRO A 161 2.42 14.73 -13.86
CA PRO A 161 2.31 13.34 -14.28
C PRO A 161 0.85 12.87 -14.17
N GLN A 162 0.40 12.14 -15.15
CA GLN A 162 -0.99 11.65 -15.24
C GLN A 162 -1.39 10.79 -14.04
N VAL A 163 -0.46 9.97 -13.54
CA VAL A 163 -0.67 9.13 -12.37
C VAL A 163 -1.01 9.97 -11.13
N VAL A 164 -0.31 11.09 -10.93
CA VAL A 164 -0.57 12.00 -9.79
C VAL A 164 -1.93 12.67 -9.94
N ARG A 165 -2.32 13.04 -11.16
CA ARG A 165 -3.62 13.63 -11.45
C ARG A 165 -4.75 12.63 -11.23
N PHE A 166 -4.60 11.39 -11.69
CA PHE A 166 -5.55 10.31 -11.44
C PHE A 166 -5.69 10.04 -9.93
N GLY A 167 -4.57 9.92 -9.20
CA GLY A 167 -4.58 9.78 -7.75
C GLY A 167 -5.28 10.96 -7.05
N GLY A 168 -5.05 12.17 -7.53
CA GLY A 168 -5.73 13.36 -7.03
C GLY A 168 -7.26 13.31 -7.23
N MET A 169 -7.71 12.94 -8.43
CA MET A 169 -9.13 12.77 -8.74
C MET A 169 -9.76 11.66 -7.89
N LEU A 170 -9.05 10.55 -7.71
CA LEU A 170 -9.52 9.43 -6.89
C LEU A 170 -9.68 9.85 -5.42
N ILE A 171 -8.69 10.54 -4.84
CA ILE A 171 -8.75 11.01 -3.46
C ILE A 171 -9.85 12.07 -3.29
N LEU A 172 -10.02 12.98 -4.24
CA LEU A 172 -11.09 13.97 -4.22
C LEU A 172 -12.47 13.28 -4.25
N THR A 173 -12.65 12.31 -5.13
CA THR A 173 -13.90 11.54 -5.21
C THR A 173 -14.14 10.73 -3.93
N ALA A 174 -13.11 10.06 -3.42
CA ALA A 174 -13.19 9.27 -2.19
C ALA A 174 -13.60 10.12 -0.99
N THR A 175 -13.03 11.30 -0.83
CA THR A 175 -13.39 12.23 0.26
C THR A 175 -14.75 12.88 0.09
N LEU A 176 -15.20 13.12 -1.14
CA LEU A 176 -16.60 13.55 -1.39
C LEU A 176 -17.60 12.47 -1.02
N LEU A 177 -17.30 11.21 -1.34
CA LEU A 177 -18.13 10.07 -0.94
C LEU A 177 -18.13 9.88 0.59
N MET A 178 -16.98 10.10 1.25
CA MET A 178 -16.89 10.11 2.71
C MET A 178 -17.80 11.17 3.32
N ALA A 179 -17.85 12.37 2.73
CA ALA A 179 -18.77 13.43 3.18
C ALA A 179 -20.25 13.07 3.03
N ALA A 180 -20.58 12.23 2.05
CA ALA A 180 -21.91 11.74 1.81
C ALA A 180 -22.29 10.50 2.65
N TYR A 181 -21.32 9.89 3.34
CA TYR A 181 -21.53 8.65 4.11
C TYR A 181 -22.59 8.74 5.21
N PRO A 182 -22.74 9.85 5.97
CA PRO A 182 -23.76 9.98 7.01
C PRO A 182 -25.20 9.97 6.50
N PHE A 183 -25.39 10.24 5.20
CA PHE A 183 -26.73 10.23 4.60
C PHE A 183 -27.14 8.80 4.26
N THR A 184 -27.80 8.12 5.20
CA THR A 184 -28.38 6.80 5.00
C THR A 184 -29.89 6.92 4.73
N VAL A 185 -30.40 6.08 3.84
CA VAL A 185 -31.83 6.01 3.53
C VAL A 185 -32.41 4.81 4.27
N ALA A 186 -33.35 5.07 5.19
CA ALA A 186 -34.03 4.07 6.01
C ALA A 186 -33.09 3.17 6.82
N ASP A 187 -31.90 3.66 7.18
CA ASP A 187 -30.82 2.92 7.87
C ASP A 187 -30.35 1.61 7.19
N LEU A 188 -30.85 1.35 5.98
CA LEU A 188 -30.54 0.14 5.22
C LEU A 188 -29.53 0.39 4.09
N VAL A 189 -29.64 1.52 3.41
CA VAL A 189 -28.91 1.79 2.16
C VAL A 189 -28.11 3.06 2.29
N CYS A 190 -26.81 2.97 2.01
CA CYS A 190 -25.92 4.14 1.98
C CYS A 190 -25.65 4.57 0.53
N PRO A 191 -26.21 5.72 0.07
CA PRO A 191 -25.99 6.21 -1.29
C PRO A 191 -24.51 6.44 -1.61
N ALA A 192 -23.71 6.81 -0.62
CA ALA A 192 -22.28 6.99 -0.78
C ALA A 192 -21.57 5.67 -1.15
N ARG A 193 -21.98 4.55 -0.57
CA ARG A 193 -21.43 3.23 -0.90
C ARG A 193 -21.85 2.79 -2.30
N ILE A 194 -23.12 2.99 -2.68
CA ILE A 194 -23.59 2.72 -4.06
C ILE A 194 -22.78 3.52 -5.06
N ALA A 195 -22.63 4.83 -4.83
CA ALA A 195 -21.85 5.68 -5.71
C ALA A 195 -20.36 5.28 -5.72
N GLY A 196 -19.79 4.86 -4.58
CA GLY A 196 -18.44 4.36 -4.46
C GLY A 196 -18.21 3.10 -5.30
N ILE A 197 -19.10 2.11 -5.18
CA ILE A 197 -19.07 0.88 -6.00
C ILE A 197 -19.19 1.24 -7.49
N PHE A 198 -20.11 2.12 -7.84
CA PHE A 198 -20.27 2.58 -9.21
C PHE A 198 -18.99 3.22 -9.76
N VAL A 199 -18.32 4.07 -8.98
CA VAL A 199 -17.04 4.69 -9.38
C VAL A 199 -15.95 3.64 -9.58
N VAL A 200 -15.85 2.66 -8.68
CA VAL A 200 -14.88 1.55 -8.81
C VAL A 200 -15.15 0.75 -10.08
N MET A 201 -16.42 0.43 -10.37
CA MET A 201 -16.83 -0.26 -11.59
C MET A 201 -16.50 0.57 -12.84
N ALA A 202 -16.80 1.87 -12.82
CA ALA A 202 -16.52 2.76 -13.93
C ALA A 202 -15.02 2.83 -14.25
N ILE A 203 -14.20 3.06 -13.24
CA ILE A 203 -12.74 3.15 -13.38
C ILE A 203 -12.16 1.79 -13.80
N GLY A 204 -12.62 0.69 -13.21
CA GLY A 204 -12.18 -0.67 -13.53
C GLY A 204 -12.55 -1.09 -14.96
N TYR A 205 -13.75 -0.72 -15.42
CA TYR A 205 -14.18 -0.99 -16.79
C TYR A 205 -13.34 -0.23 -17.83
N MET A 206 -13.11 1.06 -17.59
CA MET A 206 -12.34 1.92 -18.51
C MET A 206 -10.83 1.63 -18.47
N GLY A 207 -10.27 1.37 -17.29
CA GLY A 207 -8.83 1.26 -17.06
C GLY A 207 -8.31 -0.18 -16.85
N GLY A 208 -9.21 -1.16 -16.75
CA GLY A 208 -8.87 -2.57 -16.54
C GLY A 208 -8.40 -2.89 -15.12
N PHE A 209 -7.72 -4.02 -14.98
CA PHE A 209 -7.30 -4.65 -13.73
C PHE A 209 -6.62 -3.70 -12.73
N SER A 210 -5.57 -2.99 -13.13
CA SER A 210 -4.76 -2.16 -12.22
C SER A 210 -5.55 -0.96 -11.70
N TYR A 211 -6.34 -0.32 -12.55
CA TYR A 211 -7.17 0.82 -12.18
C TYR A 211 -8.37 0.39 -11.32
N GLY A 212 -8.95 -0.78 -11.60
CA GLY A 212 -10.00 -1.38 -10.79
C GLY A 212 -9.53 -1.67 -9.37
N ALA A 213 -8.35 -2.29 -9.22
CA ALA A 213 -7.76 -2.55 -7.92
C ALA A 213 -7.43 -1.26 -7.16
N ALA A 214 -6.75 -0.30 -7.81
CA ALA A 214 -6.34 0.95 -7.16
C ALA A 214 -7.55 1.81 -6.72
N SER A 215 -8.59 1.91 -7.58
CA SER A 215 -9.82 2.63 -7.22
C SER A 215 -10.59 1.91 -6.12
N GLY A 216 -10.61 0.58 -6.13
CA GLY A 216 -11.23 -0.23 -5.09
C GLY A 216 -10.60 -0.01 -3.72
N VAL A 217 -9.25 -0.02 -3.64
CA VAL A 217 -8.54 0.33 -2.41
C VAL A 217 -8.86 1.76 -1.98
N GLY A 218 -8.71 2.74 -2.88
CA GLY A 218 -8.88 4.15 -2.52
C GLY A 218 -10.29 4.50 -2.04
N ILE A 219 -11.32 4.05 -2.74
CA ILE A 219 -12.72 4.27 -2.36
C ILE A 219 -13.08 3.44 -1.13
N GLY A 220 -12.62 2.17 -1.06
CA GLY A 220 -12.90 1.29 0.07
C GLY A 220 -12.30 1.81 1.38
N VAL A 221 -11.05 2.28 1.38
CA VAL A 221 -10.43 2.91 2.56
C VAL A 221 -11.22 4.13 3.02
N ALA A 222 -11.74 4.95 2.09
CA ALA A 222 -12.57 6.09 2.46
C ALA A 222 -13.89 5.66 3.11
N MET A 223 -14.52 4.60 2.63
CA MET A 223 -15.74 4.03 3.24
C MET A 223 -15.47 3.45 4.62
N ASP A 224 -14.34 2.72 4.77
CA ASP A 224 -13.91 2.15 6.05
C ASP A 224 -13.60 3.25 7.08
N ALA A 225 -12.90 4.31 6.65
CA ALA A 225 -12.57 5.44 7.51
C ALA A 225 -13.79 6.24 7.96
N ALA A 226 -14.82 6.35 7.11
CA ALA A 226 -16.09 7.00 7.44
C ALA A 226 -16.95 6.13 8.37
N GLY A 227 -16.94 4.81 8.15
CA GLY A 227 -17.77 3.86 8.91
C GLY A 227 -17.12 3.34 10.19
N GLY A 228 -15.83 3.54 10.40
CA GLY A 228 -15.09 3.02 11.55
C GLY A 228 -15.01 1.48 11.61
N VAL A 229 -15.08 0.79 10.47
CA VAL A 229 -15.24 -0.69 10.37
C VAL A 229 -13.91 -1.42 10.11
N GLY A 230 -12.76 -0.78 10.26
CA GLY A 230 -11.47 -1.36 9.90
C GLY A 230 -11.22 -1.28 8.38
N LEU A 231 -10.53 -2.27 7.80
CA LEU A 231 -10.18 -2.28 6.37
C LEU A 231 -11.05 -3.30 5.57
N TYR A 232 -12.32 -3.36 5.85
CA TYR A 232 -13.24 -4.32 5.25
C TYR A 232 -13.62 -3.96 3.80
N TYR A 233 -14.18 -2.77 3.59
CA TYR A 233 -14.60 -2.31 2.25
C TYR A 233 -13.40 -2.11 1.31
N ALA A 234 -12.25 -1.72 1.84
CA ALA A 234 -11.00 -1.65 1.07
C ALA A 234 -10.65 -2.99 0.43
N GLY A 235 -10.73 -4.08 1.20
CA GLY A 235 -10.51 -5.43 0.69
C GLY A 235 -11.55 -5.87 -0.34
N VAL A 236 -12.83 -5.69 -0.01
CA VAL A 236 -13.95 -6.11 -0.89
C VAL A 236 -13.91 -5.40 -2.24
N TYR A 237 -13.80 -4.06 -2.22
CA TYR A 237 -13.82 -3.27 -3.46
C TYR A 237 -12.56 -3.47 -4.30
N ALA A 238 -11.39 -3.65 -3.66
CA ALA A 238 -10.15 -3.92 -4.37
C ALA A 238 -10.20 -5.26 -5.11
N VAL A 239 -10.62 -6.32 -4.42
CA VAL A 239 -10.71 -7.67 -5.00
C VAL A 239 -11.77 -7.72 -6.09
N ALA A 240 -12.95 -7.13 -5.86
CA ALA A 240 -14.01 -7.09 -6.86
C ALA A 240 -13.61 -6.25 -8.10
N GLY A 241 -13.02 -5.07 -7.90
CA GLY A 241 -12.53 -4.22 -8.97
C GLY A 241 -11.39 -4.84 -9.77
N MET A 242 -10.49 -5.54 -9.07
CA MET A 242 -9.40 -6.29 -9.67
C MET A 242 -9.92 -7.45 -10.55
N ALA A 243 -10.78 -8.30 -9.99
CA ALA A 243 -11.31 -9.46 -10.69
C ALA A 243 -12.15 -9.05 -11.90
N ALA A 244 -13.06 -8.08 -11.74
CA ALA A 244 -13.87 -7.57 -12.84
C ALA A 244 -13.00 -6.91 -13.93
N GLY A 245 -11.89 -6.26 -13.55
CA GLY A 245 -10.97 -5.62 -14.48
C GLY A 245 -10.36 -6.56 -15.52
N PHE A 246 -10.23 -7.85 -15.23
CA PHE A 246 -9.84 -8.86 -16.22
C PHE A 246 -10.88 -9.02 -17.34
N PHE A 247 -12.15 -8.81 -17.00
CA PHE A 247 -13.27 -8.95 -17.93
C PHE A 247 -13.65 -7.62 -18.60
N SER A 248 -12.85 -6.57 -18.46
CA SER A 248 -13.13 -5.24 -19.03
C SER A 248 -13.32 -5.25 -20.56
N ARG A 249 -12.72 -6.23 -21.25
CA ARG A 249 -12.85 -6.43 -22.71
C ARG A 249 -14.04 -7.31 -23.11
N GLY A 250 -14.67 -8.00 -22.15
CA GLY A 250 -15.80 -8.92 -22.40
C GLY A 250 -17.16 -8.24 -22.50
N GLY A 251 -17.21 -6.91 -22.44
CA GLY A 251 -18.45 -6.15 -22.45
C GLY A 251 -18.98 -5.81 -21.05
N ARG A 252 -19.92 -4.86 -21.01
CA ARG A 252 -20.43 -4.28 -19.74
C ARG A 252 -21.12 -5.29 -18.84
N VAL A 253 -21.92 -6.18 -19.42
CA VAL A 253 -22.69 -7.18 -18.65
C VAL A 253 -21.77 -8.21 -18.02
N VAL A 254 -20.77 -8.70 -18.78
CA VAL A 254 -19.79 -9.67 -18.28
C VAL A 254 -18.94 -9.06 -17.17
N PHE A 255 -18.51 -7.81 -17.35
CA PHE A 255 -17.80 -7.06 -16.34
C PHE A 255 -18.62 -6.89 -15.06
N ALA A 256 -19.88 -6.43 -15.19
CA ALA A 256 -20.78 -6.23 -14.05
C ALA A 256 -21.07 -7.55 -13.32
N ALA A 257 -21.32 -8.63 -14.05
CA ALA A 257 -21.53 -9.95 -13.46
C ALA A 257 -20.29 -10.44 -12.70
N ALA A 258 -19.09 -10.29 -13.26
CA ALA A 258 -17.84 -10.63 -12.58
C ALA A 258 -17.65 -9.81 -11.29
N PHE A 259 -17.98 -8.50 -11.34
CA PHE A 259 -17.89 -7.64 -10.16
C PHE A 259 -18.84 -8.07 -9.07
N VAL A 260 -20.13 -8.26 -9.39
CA VAL A 260 -21.17 -8.68 -8.43
C VAL A 260 -20.84 -10.03 -7.81
N LEU A 261 -20.46 -11.02 -8.62
CA LEU A 261 -20.12 -12.36 -8.14
C LEU A 261 -18.90 -12.32 -7.20
N THR A 262 -17.87 -11.58 -7.56
CA THR A 262 -16.68 -11.47 -6.71
C THR A 262 -16.99 -10.69 -5.43
N HIS A 263 -17.73 -9.60 -5.54
CA HIS A 263 -18.16 -8.80 -4.40
C HIS A 263 -19.00 -9.64 -3.42
N ALA A 264 -20.00 -10.38 -3.92
CA ALA A 264 -20.82 -11.27 -3.10
C ALA A 264 -20.00 -12.40 -2.47
N ALA A 265 -19.08 -13.01 -3.22
CA ALA A 265 -18.21 -14.07 -2.72
C ALA A 265 -17.35 -13.59 -1.55
N VAL A 266 -16.73 -12.41 -1.67
CA VAL A 266 -15.90 -11.83 -0.59
C VAL A 266 -16.76 -11.49 0.63
N HIS A 267 -17.96 -10.95 0.45
CA HIS A 267 -18.91 -10.70 1.55
C HIS A 267 -19.32 -11.98 2.28
N LEU A 268 -19.62 -13.05 1.54
CA LEU A 268 -20.03 -14.34 2.12
C LEU A 268 -18.88 -15.01 2.87
N LEU A 269 -17.66 -14.93 2.33
CA LEU A 269 -16.46 -15.48 2.98
C LEU A 269 -16.05 -14.69 4.23
N GLY A 270 -16.38 -13.39 4.29
CA GLY A 270 -16.12 -12.53 5.44
C GLY A 270 -16.98 -12.85 6.67
N GLY A 271 -18.00 -13.70 6.56
CA GLY A 271 -18.77 -14.29 7.66
C GLY A 271 -19.61 -13.32 8.50
N GLN A 272 -19.71 -12.06 8.10
CA GLN A 272 -20.43 -11.04 8.87
C GLN A 272 -21.81 -10.75 8.25
N ALA A 273 -22.86 -11.34 8.81
CA ALA A 273 -24.25 -11.14 8.37
C ALA A 273 -24.68 -9.65 8.38
N ALA A 274 -24.03 -8.79 9.17
CA ALA A 274 -24.29 -7.36 9.25
C ALA A 274 -24.02 -6.61 7.93
N TYR A 275 -23.27 -7.20 6.99
CA TYR A 275 -22.91 -6.55 5.72
C TYR A 275 -23.70 -7.04 4.50
N LEU A 276 -24.79 -7.79 4.70
CA LEU A 276 -25.70 -8.21 3.62
C LEU A 276 -26.26 -7.02 2.82
N SER A 277 -26.44 -5.85 3.45
CA SER A 277 -26.80 -4.61 2.76
C SER A 277 -25.82 -4.25 1.63
N GLY A 278 -24.53 -4.55 1.79
CA GLY A 278 -23.50 -4.30 0.75
C GLY A 278 -23.76 -5.07 -0.55
N ILE A 279 -24.39 -6.23 -0.51
CA ILE A 279 -24.73 -7.00 -1.71
C ILE A 279 -25.84 -6.30 -2.49
N TYR A 280 -26.88 -5.78 -1.79
CA TYR A 280 -27.95 -5.02 -2.42
C TYR A 280 -27.43 -3.71 -3.03
N GLU A 281 -26.56 -3.01 -2.32
CA GLU A 281 -25.91 -1.78 -2.80
C GLU A 281 -25.08 -2.05 -4.05
N CYS A 282 -24.33 -3.16 -4.08
CA CYS A 282 -23.58 -3.60 -5.24
C CYS A 282 -24.48 -3.91 -6.44
N PHE A 283 -25.62 -4.57 -6.18
CA PHE A 283 -26.59 -4.88 -7.22
C PHE A 283 -27.18 -3.59 -7.84
N VAL A 284 -27.60 -2.64 -7.00
CA VAL A 284 -28.13 -1.34 -7.45
C VAL A 284 -27.08 -0.59 -8.28
N ALA A 285 -25.84 -0.51 -7.79
CA ALA A 285 -24.75 0.13 -8.52
C ALA A 285 -24.51 -0.53 -9.88
N SER A 286 -24.58 -1.86 -9.94
CA SER A 286 -24.38 -2.64 -11.17
C SER A 286 -25.50 -2.43 -12.19
N VAL A 287 -26.75 -2.32 -11.74
CA VAL A 287 -27.88 -1.98 -12.61
C VAL A 287 -27.69 -0.57 -13.19
N CYS A 288 -27.34 0.41 -12.35
CA CYS A 288 -27.03 1.77 -12.83
C CYS A 288 -25.86 1.76 -13.85
N PHE A 289 -24.83 0.95 -13.60
CA PHE A 289 -23.68 0.83 -14.48
C PHE A 289 -24.06 0.27 -15.87
N VAL A 290 -24.86 -0.78 -15.92
CA VAL A 290 -25.26 -1.43 -17.19
C VAL A 290 -26.23 -0.56 -17.98
N LEU A 291 -27.10 0.20 -17.30
CA LEU A 291 -28.09 1.09 -17.95
C LEU A 291 -27.46 2.31 -18.63
N LEU A 292 -26.25 2.72 -18.24
CA LEU A 292 -25.58 3.87 -18.88
C LEU A 292 -25.24 3.56 -20.34
N PRO A 293 -25.54 4.47 -21.29
CA PRO A 293 -25.24 4.28 -22.70
C PRO A 293 -23.73 4.31 -22.98
N GLU A 294 -23.32 3.64 -24.05
CA GLU A 294 -21.89 3.46 -24.42
C GLU A 294 -21.18 4.78 -24.71
N SER A 295 -21.91 5.75 -25.27
CA SER A 295 -21.41 7.10 -25.56
C SER A 295 -20.87 7.83 -24.31
N VAL A 296 -21.46 7.59 -23.14
CA VAL A 296 -20.99 8.20 -21.87
C VAL A 296 -19.66 7.58 -21.45
N TRP A 297 -19.49 6.28 -21.65
CA TRP A 297 -18.24 5.59 -21.31
C TRP A 297 -17.06 6.03 -22.19
N GLU A 298 -17.30 6.23 -23.50
CA GLU A 298 -16.28 6.75 -24.40
C GLU A 298 -15.88 8.18 -24.04
N GLU A 299 -16.84 9.05 -23.77
CA GLU A 299 -16.57 10.44 -23.37
C GLU A 299 -15.82 10.51 -22.03
N TRP A 300 -16.17 9.67 -21.06
CA TRP A 300 -15.50 9.62 -19.77
C TRP A 300 -14.10 9.00 -19.86
N LYS A 301 -13.92 7.99 -20.69
CA LYS A 301 -12.62 7.38 -20.96
C LYS A 301 -11.63 8.40 -21.50
N ASP A 302 -12.06 9.20 -22.46
CA ASP A 302 -11.22 10.22 -23.09
C ASP A 302 -10.88 11.38 -22.14
N ARG A 303 -11.74 11.66 -21.17
CA ARG A 303 -11.54 12.75 -20.21
C ARG A 303 -10.79 12.36 -18.95
N LEU A 304 -11.07 11.18 -18.42
CA LEU A 304 -10.61 10.74 -17.10
C LEU A 304 -9.37 9.86 -17.16
N LEU A 305 -9.32 8.98 -18.15
CA LEU A 305 -8.14 8.17 -18.37
C LEU A 305 -7.20 8.86 -19.34
N PRO A 306 -5.93 8.85 -19.06
CA PRO A 306 -4.96 9.35 -20.01
C PRO A 306 -5.05 8.57 -21.31
N MET A 307 -5.35 9.24 -22.39
CA MET A 307 -5.06 8.69 -23.71
C MET A 307 -3.57 8.40 -23.78
N ASP A 308 -3.26 7.14 -23.97
CA ASP A 308 -1.89 6.66 -24.08
C ASP A 308 -1.06 7.55 -25.04
N PRO A 309 0.08 8.06 -24.58
CA PRO A 309 1.08 8.48 -25.54
C PRO A 309 1.56 7.20 -26.24
N LYS A 310 1.13 6.97 -27.46
CA LYS A 310 1.47 5.87 -28.38
C LYS A 310 1.72 4.52 -27.68
N PRO A 311 0.94 3.46 -27.97
CA PRO A 311 1.01 2.18 -27.25
C PRO A 311 2.41 1.56 -27.16
N THR A 312 3.35 1.98 -27.99
CA THR A 312 4.74 1.55 -27.98
C THR A 312 5.55 2.05 -26.78
N ASP A 313 5.30 3.25 -26.29
CA ASP A 313 6.13 3.84 -25.20
C ASP A 313 5.59 3.44 -23.81
N TYR A 314 4.29 3.27 -23.67
CA TYR A 314 3.67 2.82 -22.42
C TYR A 314 3.87 1.32 -22.21
N ALA A 315 3.67 0.50 -23.24
CA ALA A 315 3.96 -0.92 -23.18
C ALA A 315 5.44 -1.17 -22.87
N ALA A 316 6.36 -0.38 -23.43
CA ALA A 316 7.78 -0.45 -23.13
C ALA A 316 8.11 0.04 -21.71
N ARG A 317 7.38 1.01 -21.15
CA ARG A 317 7.57 1.45 -19.74
C ARG A 317 6.98 0.46 -18.75
N VAL A 318 5.77 -0.04 -19.00
CA VAL A 318 5.14 -1.08 -18.16
C VAL A 318 5.96 -2.35 -18.21
N SER A 319 6.43 -2.77 -19.40
CA SER A 319 7.31 -3.92 -19.54
C SER A 319 8.64 -3.71 -18.81
N ARG A 320 9.25 -2.53 -18.88
CA ARG A 320 10.46 -2.20 -18.09
C ARG A 320 10.21 -2.21 -16.59
N LEU A 321 9.08 -1.64 -16.15
CA LEU A 321 8.72 -1.63 -14.74
C LEU A 321 8.38 -3.04 -14.24
N ALA A 322 7.59 -3.79 -15.00
CA ALA A 322 7.26 -5.18 -14.71
C ALA A 322 8.52 -6.07 -14.69
N ASN A 323 9.41 -5.89 -15.67
CA ASN A 323 10.70 -6.61 -15.71
C ASN A 323 11.60 -6.20 -14.54
N HIS A 324 11.60 -4.92 -14.14
CA HIS A 324 12.36 -4.47 -12.97
C HIS A 324 11.81 -5.10 -11.68
N TYR A 325 10.51 -5.09 -11.45
CA TYR A 325 9.92 -5.75 -10.28
C TYR A 325 10.06 -7.27 -10.34
N ALA A 326 9.96 -7.87 -11.52
CA ALA A 326 10.18 -9.29 -11.71
C ALA A 326 11.66 -9.66 -11.45
N SER A 327 12.63 -8.83 -11.86
CA SER A 327 14.04 -9.05 -11.56
C SER A 327 14.32 -8.92 -10.06
N VAL A 328 13.82 -7.86 -9.41
CA VAL A 328 13.97 -7.68 -7.95
C VAL A 328 13.35 -8.85 -7.16
N ALA A 329 12.16 -9.30 -7.58
CA ALA A 329 11.53 -10.48 -6.99
C ALA A 329 12.35 -11.75 -7.24
N SER A 330 12.83 -11.95 -8.48
CA SER A 330 13.69 -13.07 -8.85
C SER A 330 14.99 -13.09 -8.06
N ASP A 331 15.62 -11.93 -7.88
CA ASP A 331 16.84 -11.80 -7.08
C ASP A 331 16.57 -12.13 -5.60
N ALA A 332 15.48 -11.62 -5.03
CA ALA A 332 15.06 -11.94 -3.67
C ALA A 332 14.74 -13.43 -3.49
N PHE A 333 14.04 -14.06 -4.45
CA PHE A 333 13.82 -15.52 -4.44
C PHE A 333 15.11 -16.31 -4.63
N SER A 334 16.03 -15.83 -5.47
CA SER A 334 17.34 -16.42 -5.66
C SER A 334 18.18 -16.38 -4.38
N GLU A 335 18.20 -15.23 -3.68
CA GLU A 335 18.86 -15.10 -2.39
C GLU A 335 18.25 -16.00 -1.33
N MET A 336 16.91 -16.07 -1.26
CA MET A 336 16.18 -16.98 -0.37
C MET A 336 16.48 -18.45 -0.69
N TYR A 337 16.48 -18.81 -1.97
CA TYR A 337 16.85 -20.16 -2.41
C TYR A 337 18.29 -20.48 -2.07
N GLN A 338 19.23 -19.57 -2.28
CA GLN A 338 20.64 -19.74 -1.90
C GLN A 338 20.81 -19.85 -0.39
N ALA A 339 20.08 -19.05 0.40
CA ALA A 339 20.07 -19.15 1.85
C ALA A 339 19.54 -20.52 2.32
N MET A 340 18.43 -20.99 1.73
CA MET A 340 17.88 -22.33 2.00
C MET A 340 18.82 -23.45 1.54
N ALA A 341 19.41 -23.33 0.36
CA ALA A 341 20.36 -24.30 -0.17
C ALA A 341 21.64 -24.34 0.67
N ASN A 342 22.11 -23.20 1.16
CA ASN A 342 23.25 -23.12 2.07
C ASN A 342 22.91 -23.67 3.46
N SER A 343 21.67 -23.43 3.96
CA SER A 343 21.18 -24.06 5.20
C SER A 343 21.03 -25.58 5.03
N GLY A 344 20.54 -26.03 3.87
CA GLY A 344 20.48 -27.45 3.52
C GLY A 344 21.85 -28.09 3.36
N LYS A 345 22.86 -27.34 2.85
CA LYS A 345 24.25 -27.80 2.78
C LYS A 345 24.92 -27.85 4.15
N ALA A 346 24.67 -26.85 5.01
CA ALA A 346 25.14 -26.87 6.40
C ALA A 346 24.55 -28.07 7.16
N ARG A 347 23.25 -28.36 6.97
CA ARG A 347 22.59 -29.53 7.56
C ARG A 347 23.05 -30.85 6.92
N LYS A 348 23.46 -30.82 5.65
CA LYS A 348 24.03 -31.97 4.95
C LYS A 348 25.48 -32.19 5.32
N GLU A 349 26.23 -31.15 5.66
CA GLU A 349 27.59 -31.24 6.23
C GLU A 349 27.55 -31.76 7.66
N GLU A 350 26.54 -31.47 8.45
CA GLU A 350 26.28 -32.08 9.76
C GLU A 350 25.90 -33.59 9.62
N ASN A 351 25.13 -33.94 8.58
CA ASN A 351 24.85 -35.32 8.20
C ASN A 351 26.04 -36.02 7.51
N ASP A 352 26.99 -35.26 6.95
CA ASP A 352 28.20 -35.82 6.31
C ASP A 352 29.19 -36.36 7.34
N LEU A 353 29.16 -35.90 8.59
CA LEU A 353 29.90 -36.52 9.70
C LEU A 353 29.38 -37.96 9.98
N GLY A 354 28.06 -38.17 9.92
CA GLY A 354 27.45 -39.47 10.00
C GLY A 354 27.93 -40.38 8.84
N ALA A 355 27.92 -39.83 7.62
CA ALA A 355 28.40 -40.57 6.43
C ALA A 355 29.91 -40.79 6.44
N VAL A 356 30.68 -39.91 7.08
CA VAL A 356 32.13 -40.13 7.29
C VAL A 356 32.37 -41.19 8.36
N PHE A 357 31.60 -41.19 9.43
CA PHE A 357 31.65 -42.24 10.44
C PHE A 357 31.22 -43.58 9.87
N ASP A 358 30.15 -43.66 9.07
CA ASP A 358 29.69 -44.89 8.41
C ASP A 358 30.74 -45.43 7.43
N ARG A 359 31.34 -44.61 6.58
CA ARG A 359 32.42 -45.04 5.67
C ARG A 359 33.67 -45.49 6.41
N THR A 360 33.95 -44.84 7.53
CA THR A 360 35.12 -45.22 8.37
C THR A 360 34.84 -46.50 9.11
N ALA A 361 33.63 -46.68 9.63
CA ALA A 361 33.18 -47.92 10.24
C ALA A 361 33.18 -49.07 9.24
N ASP A 362 32.70 -48.87 8.01
CA ASP A 362 32.77 -49.90 6.95
C ASP A 362 34.20 -50.30 6.60
N ARG A 363 35.14 -49.36 6.53
CA ARG A 363 36.51 -49.67 6.19
C ARG A 363 37.29 -50.35 7.31
N VAL A 364 37.05 -49.93 8.53
CA VAL A 364 37.83 -50.36 9.71
C VAL A 364 37.14 -51.51 10.43
N CYS A 365 35.83 -51.40 10.69
CA CYS A 365 35.11 -52.39 11.48
C CYS A 365 34.76 -53.65 10.70
N ARG A 366 34.73 -53.60 9.36
CA ARG A 366 34.44 -54.78 8.51
C ARG A 366 35.45 -55.92 8.69
N ARG A 367 36.70 -55.61 9.09
CA ARG A 367 37.78 -56.55 9.30
C ARG A 367 38.21 -56.66 10.78
N CYS A 368 37.46 -56.06 11.69
CA CYS A 368 37.77 -56.03 13.13
C CYS A 368 37.13 -57.18 13.84
N SER A 369 37.91 -57.95 14.62
CA SER A 369 37.42 -59.03 15.43
C SER A 369 36.43 -58.64 16.53
N ALA A 370 36.41 -57.35 16.95
CA ALA A 370 35.51 -56.84 17.96
C ALA A 370 34.23 -56.24 17.38
N ARG A 371 33.96 -56.35 16.07
CA ARG A 371 32.81 -55.74 15.38
C ARG A 371 31.48 -56.10 16.04
N GLU A 372 31.28 -57.35 16.31
CA GLU A 372 30.04 -57.90 16.88
C GLU A 372 29.75 -57.34 18.26
N ASN A 373 30.77 -57.17 19.10
CA ASN A 373 30.61 -56.53 20.41
C ASN A 373 30.31 -55.05 20.32
N CYS A 374 30.98 -54.30 19.42
CA CYS A 374 30.79 -52.86 19.30
C CYS A 374 29.49 -52.46 18.61
N TRP A 375 29.05 -53.22 17.58
CA TRP A 375 27.90 -52.80 16.75
C TRP A 375 26.62 -53.59 17.02
N GLU A 376 26.71 -54.76 17.66
CA GLU A 376 25.54 -55.58 17.98
C GLU A 376 25.22 -55.59 19.49
N ARG A 377 26.21 -55.76 20.35
CA ARG A 377 26.02 -55.82 21.81
C ARG A 377 26.03 -54.43 22.47
N ASP A 378 26.99 -53.57 22.11
CA ASP A 378 27.22 -52.24 22.74
C ASP A 378 27.03 -51.06 21.77
N LYS A 379 26.09 -51.17 20.83
CA LYS A 379 25.81 -50.14 19.81
C LYS A 379 25.61 -48.75 20.37
N LEU A 380 24.85 -48.61 21.45
CA LEU A 380 24.59 -47.34 22.11
C LEU A 380 25.84 -46.71 22.73
N ALA A 381 26.73 -47.49 23.30
CA ALA A 381 28.00 -47.02 23.84
C ALA A 381 28.94 -46.54 22.73
N THR A 382 28.98 -47.28 21.62
CA THR A 382 29.77 -46.92 20.43
C THR A 382 29.27 -45.61 19.82
N LEU A 383 27.96 -45.43 19.64
CA LEU A 383 27.37 -44.19 19.09
C LEU A 383 27.58 -43.00 20.02
N ARG A 384 27.42 -43.15 21.34
CA ARG A 384 27.72 -42.10 22.32
C ARG A 384 29.19 -41.65 22.28
N THR A 385 30.10 -42.60 22.08
CA THR A 385 31.53 -42.29 21.97
C THR A 385 31.83 -41.51 20.68
N LEU A 386 31.20 -41.91 19.55
CA LEU A 386 31.34 -41.19 18.29
C LEU A 386 30.73 -39.77 18.39
N ASP A 387 29.59 -39.62 19.04
CA ASP A 387 28.93 -38.32 19.25
C ASP A 387 29.78 -37.42 20.15
N SER A 388 30.37 -37.92 21.22
CA SER A 388 31.27 -37.17 22.10
C SER A 388 32.52 -36.65 21.41
N ILE A 389 32.96 -37.30 20.32
CA ILE A 389 34.13 -36.92 19.54
C ILE A 389 33.77 -35.90 18.44
N SER A 390 32.52 -35.88 18.01
CA SER A 390 32.03 -35.02 16.90
C SER A 390 32.23 -33.53 17.19
N GLY A 391 31.86 -33.07 18.39
CA GLY A 391 31.95 -31.68 18.79
C GLY A 391 33.38 -31.12 18.84
N PRO A 392 34.31 -31.76 19.54
CA PRO A 392 35.73 -31.36 19.52
C PRO A 392 36.36 -31.43 18.12
N LEU A 393 36.01 -32.43 17.31
CA LEU A 393 36.53 -32.56 15.96
C LEU A 393 36.12 -31.43 15.04
N LEU A 394 34.88 -30.99 15.12
CA LEU A 394 34.36 -29.82 14.35
C LEU A 394 35.00 -28.53 14.77
N ARG A 395 35.31 -28.34 16.07
CA ARG A 395 35.85 -27.06 16.58
C ARG A 395 37.35 -26.93 16.39
N THR A 396 38.12 -27.97 16.66
CA THR A 396 39.59 -27.92 16.75
C THR A 396 40.30 -28.66 15.64
N GLY A 397 39.60 -29.53 14.89
CA GLY A 397 40.21 -30.40 13.88
C GLY A 397 41.15 -31.47 14.48
N HIS A 398 41.25 -31.54 15.80
CA HIS A 398 42.12 -32.43 16.53
C HIS A 398 41.39 -33.11 17.71
N ILE A 399 41.68 -34.37 17.90
CA ILE A 399 41.22 -35.12 19.07
C ILE A 399 42.44 -35.29 20.00
N SER A 400 42.34 -34.76 21.21
CA SER A 400 43.36 -34.96 22.25
C SER A 400 43.32 -36.39 22.74
N SER A 401 44.40 -37.10 22.59
CA SER A 401 44.53 -38.51 22.94
C SER A 401 44.47 -38.83 24.44
N ARG A 402 44.49 -37.83 25.34
CA ARG A 402 44.58 -38.03 26.78
C ARG A 402 43.26 -38.38 27.48
N GLY A 403 42.11 -38.24 26.81
CA GLY A 403 40.79 -38.46 27.44
C GLY A 403 40.07 -39.75 27.10
N ILE A 404 40.51 -40.47 26.06
CA ILE A 404 39.74 -41.58 25.46
C ILE A 404 40.39 -42.96 25.74
N LEU A 405 41.56 -43.00 26.30
CA LEU A 405 42.37 -44.20 26.50
C LEU A 405 42.06 -44.98 27.81
N ARG A 406 40.78 -45.18 28.15
CA ARG A 406 40.43 -46.14 29.19
C ARG A 406 39.26 -47.01 28.78
N ARG A 407 39.59 -48.24 28.40
CA ARG A 407 38.75 -49.40 28.20
C ARG A 407 38.16 -49.65 26.79
N ASN A 408 38.75 -50.60 26.12
CA ASN A 408 38.15 -51.55 25.17
C ASN A 408 37.82 -51.09 23.70
N ALA A 409 38.44 -50.07 23.15
CA ALA A 409 38.27 -49.77 21.72
C ALA A 409 39.58 -49.28 21.07
N CYS A 410 40.70 -49.89 21.38
CA CYS A 410 42.03 -49.34 21.11
C CYS A 410 42.42 -49.21 19.63
N ASP A 411 42.00 -50.15 18.77
CA ASP A 411 42.47 -50.13 17.38
C ASP A 411 41.63 -49.29 16.43
N PHE A 412 40.33 -49.14 16.69
CA PHE A 412 39.40 -48.36 15.89
C PHE A 412 39.71 -46.82 15.94
N LEU A 413 40.05 -46.33 17.10
CA LEU A 413 40.33 -44.91 17.28
C LEU A 413 41.65 -44.45 16.65
N ILE A 414 42.65 -45.29 16.66
CA ILE A 414 43.98 -44.99 16.09
C ILE A 414 43.92 -44.97 14.55
N LEU A 415 43.13 -45.86 13.93
CA LEU A 415 42.95 -45.88 12.49
C LEU A 415 42.01 -44.79 11.98
N CYS A 416 40.98 -44.40 12.73
CA CYS A 416 40.16 -43.21 12.46
C CYS A 416 41.00 -41.94 12.49
N LEU A 417 41.93 -41.80 13.43
CA LEU A 417 42.83 -40.61 13.53
C LEU A 417 43.78 -40.52 12.33
N ARG A 418 44.24 -41.64 11.75
CA ARG A 418 45.06 -41.66 10.53
C ARG A 418 44.24 -41.29 9.28
N SER A 419 43.03 -41.76 9.15
CA SER A 419 42.11 -41.42 8.07
C SER A 419 41.67 -39.96 8.11
N MET A 420 41.45 -39.40 9.30
CA MET A 420 41.06 -37.99 9.50
C MET A 420 42.18 -36.98 9.20
N ARG A 421 43.46 -37.34 9.36
CA ARG A 421 44.57 -36.50 8.91
C ARG A 421 44.61 -36.26 7.39
N ALA A 422 44.08 -37.19 6.61
CA ALA A 422 43.91 -36.98 5.16
C ALA A 422 42.72 -36.06 4.87
N TRP A 423 41.67 -36.14 5.68
CA TRP A 423 40.45 -35.33 5.50
C TRP A 423 40.64 -33.88 5.93
N THR A 424 41.34 -33.60 7.04
CA THR A 424 41.67 -32.23 7.47
C THR A 424 42.53 -31.48 6.47
N ARG A 425 43.39 -32.18 5.70
CA ARG A 425 44.13 -31.53 4.58
C ARG A 425 43.22 -31.16 3.41
N CYS A 426 42.23 -31.95 3.08
CA CYS A 426 41.23 -31.58 2.07
C CYS A 426 40.36 -30.39 2.48
N PHE A 427 39.92 -30.36 3.76
CA PHE A 427 39.05 -29.27 4.27
C PHE A 427 39.80 -27.96 4.41
N SER A 428 41.05 -27.97 4.82
CA SER A 428 41.89 -26.73 4.88
C SER A 428 42.23 -26.18 3.49
N ALA A 429 42.34 -27.03 2.48
CA ALA A 429 42.54 -26.61 1.10
C ALA A 429 41.27 -25.94 0.51
N ASP A 430 40.08 -26.47 0.80
CA ASP A 430 38.83 -25.90 0.34
C ASP A 430 38.50 -24.58 1.06
N ARG A 431 38.83 -24.44 2.35
CA ARG A 431 38.70 -23.19 3.11
C ARG A 431 39.61 -22.08 2.56
N ARG A 432 40.85 -22.44 2.11
CA ARG A 432 41.76 -21.48 1.47
C ARG A 432 41.24 -21.05 0.09
N ARG A 433 40.64 -21.95 -0.69
CA ARG A 433 40.02 -21.64 -1.99
C ARG A 433 38.80 -20.72 -1.84
N ARG A 434 37.99 -20.91 -0.79
CA ARG A 434 36.83 -20.04 -0.51
C ARG A 434 37.25 -18.65 -0.01
N LYS A 435 38.37 -18.53 0.72
CA LYS A 435 38.90 -17.25 1.18
C LYS A 435 39.45 -16.43 0.01
N MET A 436 40.18 -17.07 -0.91
CA MET A 436 40.68 -16.41 -2.13
C MET A 436 39.55 -15.92 -3.05
N ARG A 437 38.45 -16.69 -3.20
CA ARG A 437 37.29 -16.25 -3.99
C ARG A 437 36.48 -15.12 -3.35
N ARG A 438 36.61 -14.90 -2.04
CA ARG A 438 35.99 -13.75 -1.36
C ARG A 438 36.83 -12.49 -1.39
N GLU A 439 38.10 -12.62 -1.69
CA GLU A 439 39.02 -11.49 -1.84
C GLU A 439 39.11 -11.03 -3.30
N GLU A 440 38.56 -11.81 -4.26
CA GLU A 440 38.50 -11.50 -5.69
C GLU A 440 37.11 -11.02 -6.16
N SER A 441 36.09 -10.97 -5.28
CA SER A 441 34.76 -10.40 -5.55
C SER A 441 34.54 -9.12 -4.72
#